data_480a41e1338ebdb52c157802cabb60b0
#
_entry.id   480a41e1338ebdb52c157802cabb60b0
#
_cell.length_a   1.000
_cell.length_b   1.000
_cell.length_c   1.000
_cell.angle_alpha   90.00
_cell.angle_beta   90.00
_cell.angle_gamma   90.00
#
_symmetry.space_group_name_H-M   'P 1'
#
loop_
_entity.id
_entity.type
_entity.pdbx_description
1 polymer ?
#
loop_
_entity_poly.entity_id
_entity_poly.type
_entity_poly.pdbx_seq_one_letter_code
_entity_poly.pdbx_strand_id
1 'polypeptide(L)'
;MRTDTAAAIHRLEYSPPTFWVDTIDIGFDLDPTATRVAARSVLRRNTEVQSNELVLFGEDLTLVALRMNGRTLSKRDYRLSGSNLIIPNAPDEVTLEIETLIHPDRNTSLMGLYVSNDNFFTQCEAEGFRKITYFPDRPDVMAKYRVMLRADKAKYPVLLSNGNLIEQGDIGDGRHYALWEDPFRKPSYLFALVAGQLVCEEQTLRVQSGREVLLQVWVEEGNLDKTSHAMESLVKSIRWDEERFGLELDLDRFMIVAVSDFNMGAMENKGLNIFNTKYVLANPRIATDADYSNIESVVAHEYFHNWTGNRVTCRDWFQLSLKEGLTVFRDQEFSADMMGSASGRAVKRIEDVRVLRAAQFPEDAGPMAHPVRPDSYVEINNFYTLTIYEKGSEVVRMMQTLLGREGFRKGMDLYFSRHDGQAVTCDDFRAAMSDANGRDLSQFERWYSQAGTPRVQVTSHYDAAAQTYTLTMTQTCPPTPGQDNKLPMHIPVAVGLLDAQGNVVASNLYGPQGTSPVLKRPRCMLHQRRWYWS
;
A
#
# COMPACT_ATOMS: atom_id res chain seq x y z
N MET A 1 1.86 25.56 25.10
CA MET A 1 2.88 24.97 24.23
C MET A 1 3.19 23.60 24.80
N ARG A 2 2.95 22.52 24.04
CA ARG A 2 3.47 21.18 24.40
C ARG A 2 4.98 21.26 24.34
N THR A 3 5.64 21.06 25.48
CA THR A 3 7.12 21.03 25.57
C THR A 3 7.72 19.65 25.38
N ASP A 4 6.87 18.63 25.17
CA ASP A 4 7.32 17.28 24.91
C ASP A 4 7.54 17.13 23.41
N THR A 5 8.77 17.06 22.98
CA THR A 5 9.15 16.59 21.64
C THR A 5 8.69 15.14 21.52
N ALA A 6 7.80 14.85 20.56
CA ALA A 6 7.40 13.48 20.29
C ALA A 6 8.65 12.64 19.99
N ALA A 7 8.78 11.49 20.66
CA ALA A 7 9.92 10.60 20.49
C ALA A 7 9.90 9.99 19.08
N ALA A 8 11.06 9.92 18.44
CA ALA A 8 11.19 9.21 17.17
C ALA A 8 11.05 7.70 17.42
N ILE A 9 10.35 7.03 16.53
CA ILE A 9 10.26 5.57 16.44
C ILE A 9 11.34 5.09 15.50
N HIS A 10 12.11 4.06 15.88
CA HIS A 10 13.22 3.56 15.10
C HIS A 10 12.96 2.14 14.59
N ARG A 11 13.32 1.87 13.32
CA ARG A 11 13.12 0.59 12.64
C ARG A 11 13.75 -0.59 13.38
N LEU A 12 14.91 -0.40 13.98
CA LEU A 12 15.63 -1.44 14.73
C LEU A 12 15.01 -1.74 16.10
N GLU A 13 14.07 -0.93 16.56
CA GLU A 13 13.33 -1.14 17.82
C GLU A 13 12.04 -1.94 17.60
N TYR A 14 11.79 -2.42 16.38
CA TYR A 14 10.66 -3.28 16.12
C TYR A 14 10.68 -4.50 17.06
N SER A 15 9.55 -4.73 17.71
CA SER A 15 9.28 -5.96 18.46
C SER A 15 7.93 -6.54 18.02
N PRO A 16 7.80 -7.86 17.92
CA PRO A 16 6.52 -8.49 17.63
C PRO A 16 5.44 -8.08 18.65
N PRO A 17 4.16 -8.10 18.28
CA PRO A 17 3.08 -7.79 19.21
C PRO A 17 3.01 -8.80 20.34
N THR A 18 2.66 -8.37 21.55
CA THR A 18 2.51 -9.26 22.71
C THR A 18 1.29 -10.17 22.59
N PHE A 19 0.29 -9.76 21.83
CA PHE A 19 -0.93 -10.52 21.53
C PHE A 19 -1.28 -10.42 20.05
N TRP A 20 -1.70 -11.55 19.49
CA TRP A 20 -2.35 -11.64 18.18
C TRP A 20 -3.86 -11.50 18.35
N VAL A 21 -4.55 -10.96 17.35
CA VAL A 21 -6.01 -10.92 17.29
C VAL A 21 -6.48 -11.93 16.26
N ASP A 22 -7.30 -12.90 16.68
CA ASP A 22 -7.84 -13.89 15.76
C ASP A 22 -9.09 -13.37 15.05
N THR A 23 -10.03 -12.77 15.81
CA THR A 23 -11.27 -12.22 15.28
C THR A 23 -11.65 -10.92 15.99
N ILE A 24 -12.38 -10.09 15.30
CA ILE A 24 -13.09 -8.96 15.86
C ILE A 24 -14.52 -8.90 15.31
N ASP A 25 -15.51 -8.98 16.21
CA ASP A 25 -16.91 -8.61 15.96
C ASP A 25 -17.09 -7.17 16.41
N ILE A 26 -17.40 -6.26 15.50
CA ILE A 26 -17.55 -4.83 15.83
C ILE A 26 -18.90 -4.31 15.35
N GLY A 27 -19.62 -3.66 16.22
CA GLY A 27 -20.94 -3.08 15.97
C GLY A 27 -20.94 -1.57 16.14
N PHE A 28 -21.61 -0.89 15.22
CA PHE A 28 -21.80 0.54 15.23
C PHE A 28 -23.28 0.89 15.34
N ASP A 29 -23.65 1.70 16.32
CA ASP A 29 -24.90 2.45 16.35
C ASP A 29 -24.58 3.87 15.87
N LEU A 30 -24.78 4.10 14.55
CA LEU A 30 -24.37 5.32 13.90
C LEU A 30 -25.27 6.50 14.25
N ASP A 31 -24.68 7.52 14.80
CA ASP A 31 -25.22 8.85 15.04
C ASP A 31 -24.09 9.87 14.87
N PRO A 32 -24.27 10.96 14.08
CA PRO A 32 -23.19 11.92 13.82
C PRO A 32 -22.58 12.52 15.09
N THR A 33 -23.40 12.74 16.10
CA THR A 33 -23.00 13.42 17.34
C THR A 33 -22.54 12.48 18.44
N ALA A 34 -22.92 11.19 18.37
CA ALA A 34 -22.67 10.23 19.45
C ALA A 34 -22.72 8.77 18.94
N THR A 35 -21.82 8.41 18.03
CA THR A 35 -21.71 7.03 17.56
C THR A 35 -21.19 6.12 18.68
N ARG A 36 -21.97 5.08 18.99
CA ARG A 36 -21.58 4.05 19.95
C ARG A 36 -20.96 2.87 19.20
N VAL A 37 -19.79 2.45 19.66
CA VAL A 37 -19.04 1.33 19.08
C VAL A 37 -18.89 0.23 20.11
N ALA A 38 -19.29 -0.99 19.78
CA ALA A 38 -19.11 -2.18 20.62
C ALA A 38 -18.23 -3.20 19.88
N ALA A 39 -17.04 -3.46 20.39
CA ALA A 39 -16.10 -4.41 19.80
C ALA A 39 -15.89 -5.61 20.73
N ARG A 40 -15.93 -6.83 20.17
CA ARG A 40 -15.58 -8.07 20.83
C ARG A 40 -14.45 -8.73 20.07
N SER A 41 -13.26 -8.77 20.66
CA SER A 41 -12.04 -9.34 20.08
C SER A 41 -11.63 -10.63 20.79
N VAL A 42 -11.19 -11.62 20.02
CA VAL A 42 -10.54 -12.83 20.53
C VAL A 42 -9.05 -12.69 20.28
N LEU A 43 -8.26 -12.72 21.36
CA LEU A 43 -6.82 -12.52 21.30
C LEU A 43 -6.08 -13.73 21.91
N ARG A 44 -4.91 -14.00 21.36
CA ARG A 44 -3.94 -15.01 21.84
C ARG A 44 -2.60 -14.35 22.17
N ARG A 45 -2.02 -14.73 23.30
CA ARG A 45 -0.65 -14.29 23.61
C ARG A 45 0.34 -14.78 22.57
N ASN A 46 1.26 -13.91 22.19
CA ASN A 46 2.41 -14.26 21.40
C ASN A 46 3.48 -14.88 22.32
N THR A 47 3.68 -16.19 22.21
CA THR A 47 4.62 -16.93 23.05
C THR A 47 6.09 -16.64 22.75
N GLU A 48 6.39 -15.98 21.64
CA GLU A 48 7.74 -15.55 21.29
C GLU A 48 8.17 -14.29 22.05
N VAL A 49 7.21 -13.59 22.67
CA VAL A 49 7.45 -12.37 23.44
C VAL A 49 7.28 -12.62 24.93
N GLN A 50 8.25 -12.20 25.73
CA GLN A 50 8.28 -12.44 27.17
C GLN A 50 7.39 -11.48 28.00
N SER A 51 6.44 -10.79 27.41
CA SER A 51 5.52 -9.89 28.08
C SER A 51 4.11 -10.46 28.08
N ASN A 52 3.39 -10.28 29.17
CA ASN A 52 1.97 -10.57 29.31
C ASN A 52 1.11 -9.30 29.44
N GLU A 53 1.67 -8.14 29.14
CA GLU A 53 0.92 -6.90 29.03
C GLU A 53 0.17 -6.86 27.70
N LEU A 54 -1.16 -6.68 27.77
CA LEU A 54 -1.96 -6.38 26.59
C LEU A 54 -2.03 -4.86 26.43
N VAL A 55 -1.41 -4.35 25.37
CA VAL A 55 -1.36 -2.92 25.05
C VAL A 55 -2.28 -2.65 23.86
N LEU A 56 -3.21 -1.72 24.05
CA LEU A 56 -4.16 -1.26 23.05
C LEU A 56 -4.00 0.24 22.85
N PHE A 57 -4.15 0.70 21.61
CA PHE A 57 -4.10 2.11 21.26
C PHE A 57 -5.52 2.68 21.16
N GLY A 58 -5.74 3.90 21.64
CA GLY A 58 -7.02 4.58 21.54
C GLY A 58 -6.84 6.10 21.61
N GLU A 59 -7.47 6.83 20.70
CA GLU A 59 -7.30 8.26 20.52
C GLU A 59 -8.64 8.94 20.24
N ASP A 60 -8.88 10.12 20.82
CA ASP A 60 -10.09 10.94 20.60
C ASP A 60 -11.42 10.17 20.80
N LEU A 61 -11.45 9.26 21.76
CA LEU A 61 -12.62 8.43 22.08
C LEU A 61 -12.86 8.36 23.59
N THR A 62 -14.10 8.02 23.98
CA THR A 62 -14.49 7.80 25.36
C THR A 62 -14.68 6.32 25.62
N LEU A 63 -13.93 5.74 26.57
CA LEU A 63 -14.14 4.38 27.03
C LEU A 63 -15.41 4.32 27.92
N VAL A 64 -16.43 3.58 27.46
CA VAL A 64 -17.71 3.41 28.16
C VAL A 64 -17.70 2.17 29.03
N ALA A 65 -17.26 1.02 28.47
CA ALA A 65 -17.16 -0.24 29.18
C ALA A 65 -15.97 -1.06 28.71
N LEU A 66 -15.42 -1.85 29.64
CA LEU A 66 -14.33 -2.79 29.36
C LEU A 66 -14.58 -4.09 30.12
N ARG A 67 -14.63 -5.20 29.41
CA ARG A 67 -14.77 -6.56 29.96
C ARG A 67 -13.71 -7.47 29.39
N MET A 68 -13.21 -8.37 30.20
CA MET A 68 -12.27 -9.41 29.80
C MET A 68 -12.74 -10.76 30.32
N ASN A 69 -12.92 -11.72 29.42
CA ASN A 69 -13.40 -13.07 29.74
C ASN A 69 -14.71 -13.06 30.56
N GLY A 70 -15.66 -12.17 30.18
CA GLY A 70 -16.94 -11.98 30.85
C GLY A 70 -16.93 -11.15 32.13
N ARG A 71 -15.74 -10.80 32.69
CA ARG A 71 -15.58 -9.98 33.89
C ARG A 71 -15.42 -8.51 33.51
N THR A 72 -16.22 -7.63 34.11
CA THR A 72 -16.04 -6.17 33.97
C THR A 72 -14.74 -5.76 34.67
N LEU A 73 -13.88 -5.01 33.95
CA LEU A 73 -12.66 -4.47 34.50
C LEU A 73 -12.92 -3.11 35.17
N SER A 74 -12.29 -2.92 36.34
CA SER A 74 -12.28 -1.66 37.05
C SER A 74 -10.99 -0.88 36.74
N LYS A 75 -10.92 0.40 37.14
CA LYS A 75 -9.71 1.24 37.00
C LYS A 75 -8.45 0.68 37.71
N ARG A 76 -8.59 -0.40 38.51
CA ARG A 76 -7.47 -1.08 39.17
C ARG A 76 -6.89 -2.21 38.27
N ASP A 77 -7.69 -2.68 37.33
CA ASP A 77 -7.34 -3.81 36.44
C ASP A 77 -6.60 -3.36 35.18
N TYR A 78 -6.64 -2.07 34.85
CA TYR A 78 -5.95 -1.48 33.68
C TYR A 78 -5.44 -0.09 33.98
N ARG A 79 -4.52 0.40 33.16
CA ARG A 79 -4.05 1.79 33.23
C ARG A 79 -4.22 2.48 31.86
N LEU A 80 -4.52 3.76 31.88
CA LEU A 80 -4.48 4.64 30.72
C LEU A 80 -3.18 5.46 30.81
N SER A 81 -2.37 5.44 29.75
CA SER A 81 -1.11 6.15 29.66
C SER A 81 -0.98 6.78 28.26
N GLY A 82 -1.21 8.09 28.18
CA GLY A 82 -1.34 8.76 26.87
C GLY A 82 -2.50 8.16 26.08
N SER A 83 -2.22 7.71 24.87
CA SER A 83 -3.16 7.01 23.99
C SER A 83 -3.25 5.50 24.25
N ASN A 84 -2.51 4.95 25.23
CA ASN A 84 -2.48 3.52 25.48
C ASN A 84 -3.44 3.11 26.61
N LEU A 85 -4.20 2.03 26.37
CA LEU A 85 -4.88 1.25 27.40
C LEU A 85 -4.07 -0.02 27.62
N ILE A 86 -3.58 -0.23 28.84
CA ILE A 86 -2.66 -1.33 29.19
C ILE A 86 -3.32 -2.21 30.25
N ILE A 87 -3.51 -3.48 29.94
CA ILE A 87 -3.97 -4.52 30.86
C ILE A 87 -2.75 -5.35 31.27
N PRO A 88 -2.24 -5.18 32.50
CA PRO A 88 -1.13 -5.99 32.99
C PRO A 88 -1.60 -7.42 33.27
N ASN A 89 -0.68 -8.39 33.11
CA ASN A 89 -0.94 -9.80 33.41
C ASN A 89 -2.19 -10.38 32.72
N ALA A 90 -2.39 -10.04 31.44
CA ALA A 90 -3.45 -10.63 30.65
C ALA A 90 -3.19 -12.15 30.47
N PRO A 91 -4.24 -13.01 30.55
CA PRO A 91 -4.09 -14.45 30.32
C PRO A 91 -3.71 -14.76 28.86
N ASP A 92 -3.31 -15.99 28.59
CA ASP A 92 -2.86 -16.41 27.25
C ASP A 92 -3.97 -16.33 26.19
N GLU A 93 -5.22 -16.55 26.60
CA GLU A 93 -6.41 -16.41 25.78
C GLU A 93 -7.33 -15.37 26.37
N VAL A 94 -7.70 -14.38 25.57
CA VAL A 94 -8.50 -13.23 25.98
C VAL A 94 -9.68 -13.07 25.03
N THR A 95 -10.90 -13.04 25.59
CA THR A 95 -12.04 -12.42 24.96
C THR A 95 -12.20 -11.03 25.55
N LEU A 96 -11.97 -10.00 24.76
CA LEU A 96 -12.04 -8.60 25.17
C LEU A 96 -13.26 -7.94 24.57
N GLU A 97 -14.10 -7.34 25.42
CA GLU A 97 -15.26 -6.56 25.00
C GLU A 97 -15.04 -5.12 25.41
N ILE A 98 -15.09 -4.22 24.44
CA ILE A 98 -14.86 -2.79 24.60
C ILE A 98 -16.05 -2.04 24.03
N GLU A 99 -16.56 -1.10 24.79
CA GLU A 99 -17.55 -0.14 24.32
C GLU A 99 -16.95 1.26 24.37
N THR A 100 -17.01 1.96 23.23
CA THR A 100 -16.54 3.34 23.10
C THR A 100 -17.64 4.25 22.55
N LEU A 101 -17.51 5.54 22.87
CA LEU A 101 -18.32 6.61 22.31
C LEU A 101 -17.41 7.57 21.55
N ILE A 102 -17.77 7.87 20.31
CA ILE A 102 -17.06 8.79 19.42
C ILE A 102 -18.01 9.83 18.83
N HIS A 103 -17.44 10.94 18.33
CA HIS A 103 -18.20 12.10 17.82
C HIS A 103 -17.76 12.42 16.38
N PRO A 104 -18.29 11.71 15.36
CA PRO A 104 -17.86 11.86 13.97
C PRO A 104 -18.05 13.28 13.40
N ASP A 105 -19.08 14.00 13.85
CA ASP A 105 -19.37 15.39 13.46
C ASP A 105 -18.28 16.39 13.89
N ARG A 106 -17.47 16.05 14.89
CA ARG A 106 -16.38 16.88 15.42
C ARG A 106 -15.01 16.47 14.91
N ASN A 107 -14.96 15.37 14.14
CA ASN A 107 -13.72 14.84 13.62
C ASN A 107 -13.26 15.63 12.39
N THR A 108 -12.46 16.66 12.61
CA THR A 108 -11.87 17.49 11.55
C THR A 108 -10.54 16.96 11.02
N SER A 109 -9.99 15.94 11.67
CA SER A 109 -8.75 15.28 11.20
C SER A 109 -8.99 14.38 9.98
N LEU A 110 -10.24 13.99 9.72
CA LEU A 110 -10.66 13.03 8.71
C LEU A 110 -9.94 11.67 8.83
N MET A 111 -9.54 11.31 10.07
CA MET A 111 -8.92 10.02 10.41
C MET A 111 -9.83 9.27 11.38
N GLY A 112 -10.00 7.97 11.20
CA GLY A 112 -11.05 7.19 11.88
C GLY A 112 -12.41 7.41 11.21
N LEU A 113 -13.50 7.40 11.98
CA LEU A 113 -14.86 7.66 11.50
C LEU A 113 -15.17 9.17 11.53
N TYR A 114 -15.63 9.72 10.40
CA TYR A 114 -16.01 11.12 10.25
C TYR A 114 -17.25 11.31 9.39
N VAL A 115 -17.76 12.53 9.32
CA VAL A 115 -18.91 12.91 8.50
C VAL A 115 -18.46 13.90 7.41
N SER A 116 -18.89 13.66 6.19
CA SER A 116 -18.76 14.55 5.03
C SER A 116 -20.09 14.57 4.27
N ASN A 117 -20.64 15.76 4.00
CA ASN A 117 -21.94 15.94 3.33
C ASN A 117 -23.05 15.04 3.95
N ASP A 118 -23.17 15.04 5.27
CA ASP A 118 -24.12 14.23 6.06
C ASP A 118 -23.95 12.70 5.91
N ASN A 119 -22.94 12.21 5.22
CA ASN A 119 -22.62 10.80 5.10
C ASN A 119 -21.42 10.42 6.00
N PHE A 120 -21.38 9.16 6.46
CA PHE A 120 -20.26 8.63 7.25
C PHE A 120 -19.22 7.98 6.34
N PHE A 121 -17.96 8.26 6.61
CA PHE A 121 -16.80 7.65 5.97
C PHE A 121 -15.72 7.33 6.99
N THR A 122 -14.82 6.44 6.63
CA THR A 122 -13.63 6.13 7.44
C THR A 122 -12.35 6.34 6.65
N GLN A 123 -11.29 6.76 7.37
CA GLN A 123 -9.89 6.65 6.94
C GLN A 123 -9.06 6.07 8.08
N CYS A 124 -8.55 4.86 7.92
CA CYS A 124 -7.82 4.16 8.98
C CYS A 124 -6.31 4.07 8.73
N GLU A 125 -5.81 4.22 7.53
CA GLU A 125 -4.38 4.27 7.26
C GLU A 125 -3.79 5.65 7.59
N ALA A 126 -2.68 5.74 8.36
CA ALA A 126 -1.91 4.61 8.89
C ALA A 126 -2.44 4.14 10.26
N GLU A 127 -2.91 5.01 11.13
CA GLU A 127 -3.22 4.77 12.54
C GLU A 127 -4.59 5.35 12.97
N GLY A 128 -5.57 5.35 12.05
CA GLY A 128 -6.91 5.91 12.28
C GLY A 128 -7.88 4.96 12.98
N PHE A 129 -7.68 3.65 12.96
CA PHE A 129 -8.60 2.70 13.61
C PHE A 129 -8.66 2.90 15.13
N ARG A 130 -7.57 3.33 15.76
CA ARG A 130 -7.49 3.69 17.19
C ARG A 130 -8.39 4.85 17.60
N LYS A 131 -8.92 5.64 16.64
CA LYS A 131 -9.92 6.68 16.87
C LYS A 131 -11.37 6.15 16.88
N ILE A 132 -11.55 4.85 16.61
CA ILE A 132 -12.85 4.17 16.60
C ILE A 132 -13.04 3.35 17.88
N THR A 133 -12.06 2.51 18.19
CA THR A 133 -12.05 1.69 19.41
C THR A 133 -10.61 1.42 19.84
N TYR A 134 -10.41 1.02 21.10
CA TYR A 134 -9.11 0.53 21.57
C TYR A 134 -8.75 -0.79 20.88
N PHE A 135 -7.61 -0.83 20.22
CA PHE A 135 -7.15 -1.99 19.44
C PHE A 135 -5.62 -2.05 19.39
N PRO A 136 -4.98 -3.23 19.17
CA PRO A 136 -3.56 -3.30 18.81
C PRO A 136 -3.40 -2.84 17.35
N ASP A 137 -3.51 -1.52 17.15
CA ASP A 137 -3.58 -0.84 15.85
C ASP A 137 -2.20 -0.78 15.19
N ARG A 138 -1.78 -1.92 14.63
CA ARG A 138 -0.49 -2.18 13.99
C ARG A 138 -0.71 -2.98 12.70
N PRO A 139 0.11 -2.78 11.64
CA PRO A 139 -0.08 -3.49 10.38
C PRO A 139 0.23 -4.99 10.46
N ASP A 140 1.04 -5.45 11.41
CA ASP A 140 1.35 -6.87 11.64
C ASP A 140 0.28 -7.63 12.46
N VAL A 141 -0.69 -6.93 13.03
CA VAL A 141 -1.82 -7.55 13.75
C VAL A 141 -3.00 -7.70 12.79
N MET A 142 -3.16 -8.91 12.26
CA MET A 142 -4.18 -9.25 11.27
C MET A 142 -5.29 -10.08 11.91
N ALA A 143 -6.54 -9.64 11.76
CA ALA A 143 -7.73 -10.31 12.29
C ALA A 143 -8.78 -10.56 11.21
N LYS A 144 -9.72 -11.48 11.45
CA LYS A 144 -10.97 -11.59 10.69
C LYS A 144 -11.99 -10.63 11.27
N TYR A 145 -12.65 -9.87 10.41
CA TYR A 145 -13.62 -8.85 10.79
C TYR A 145 -15.03 -9.26 10.44
N ARG A 146 -15.92 -9.08 11.43
CA ARG A 146 -17.38 -9.13 11.26
C ARG A 146 -17.94 -7.81 11.75
N VAL A 147 -18.70 -7.11 10.89
CA VAL A 147 -19.08 -5.71 11.11
C VAL A 147 -20.60 -5.56 11.05
N MET A 148 -21.20 -5.11 12.13
CA MET A 148 -22.62 -4.79 12.22
C MET A 148 -22.83 -3.28 12.20
N LEU A 149 -23.51 -2.78 11.20
CA LEU A 149 -23.89 -1.37 11.08
C LEU A 149 -25.37 -1.21 11.36
N ARG A 150 -25.73 -0.22 12.18
CA ARG A 150 -27.12 0.16 12.49
C ARG A 150 -27.27 1.66 12.34
N ALA A 151 -28.30 2.11 11.62
CA ALA A 151 -28.56 3.54 11.42
C ALA A 151 -30.04 3.84 11.20
N ASP A 152 -30.38 5.14 11.20
CA ASP A 152 -31.65 5.64 10.69
C ASP A 152 -31.74 5.36 9.19
N LYS A 153 -32.77 4.59 8.76
CA LYS A 153 -32.93 4.14 7.38
C LYS A 153 -33.22 5.28 6.40
N ALA A 154 -33.91 6.31 6.86
CA ALA A 154 -34.26 7.44 5.99
C ALA A 154 -33.05 8.34 5.72
N LYS A 155 -32.15 8.47 6.71
CA LYS A 155 -30.93 9.28 6.58
C LYS A 155 -29.77 8.54 5.93
N TYR A 156 -29.65 7.25 6.22
CA TYR A 156 -28.52 6.41 5.82
C TYR A 156 -29.03 5.09 5.18
N PRO A 157 -29.71 5.16 4.01
CA PRO A 157 -30.25 3.97 3.36
C PRO A 157 -29.19 2.96 2.89
N VAL A 158 -27.94 3.41 2.70
CA VAL A 158 -26.80 2.58 2.30
C VAL A 158 -25.87 2.37 3.49
N LEU A 159 -25.52 1.11 3.79
CA LEU A 159 -24.60 0.71 4.86
C LEU A 159 -23.56 -0.25 4.29
N LEU A 160 -22.33 0.19 4.09
CA LEU A 160 -21.23 -0.57 3.48
C LEU A 160 -20.09 -0.83 4.47
N SER A 161 -19.45 -2.00 4.37
CA SER A 161 -18.21 -2.32 5.03
C SER A 161 -17.39 -3.32 4.21
N ASN A 162 -16.22 -3.73 4.72
CA ASN A 162 -15.32 -4.67 4.05
C ASN A 162 -15.96 -6.06 3.87
N GLY A 163 -15.56 -6.74 2.80
CA GLY A 163 -15.89 -8.14 2.56
C GLY A 163 -17.24 -8.35 1.88
N ASN A 164 -17.97 -9.35 2.33
CA ASN A 164 -19.24 -9.75 1.74
C ASN A 164 -20.41 -9.38 2.66
N LEU A 165 -21.53 -8.92 2.07
CA LEU A 165 -22.78 -8.68 2.80
C LEU A 165 -23.40 -10.03 3.17
N ILE A 166 -23.54 -10.28 4.47
CA ILE A 166 -24.11 -11.53 5.01
C ILE A 166 -25.61 -11.40 5.21
N GLU A 167 -26.04 -10.28 5.78
CA GLU A 167 -27.42 -10.05 6.15
C GLU A 167 -27.73 -8.57 6.23
N GLN A 168 -28.96 -8.19 5.92
CA GLN A 168 -29.47 -6.83 6.13
C GLN A 168 -30.98 -6.87 6.39
N GLY A 169 -31.51 -5.88 7.10
CA GLY A 169 -32.93 -5.83 7.40
C GLY A 169 -33.33 -4.66 8.29
N ASP A 170 -34.64 -4.55 8.52
CA ASP A 170 -35.20 -3.54 9.43
C ASP A 170 -35.18 -4.04 10.88
N ILE A 171 -34.94 -3.12 11.84
CA ILE A 171 -34.89 -3.41 13.28
C ILE A 171 -35.98 -2.64 14.08
N GLY A 172 -36.94 -2.02 13.41
CA GLY A 172 -37.99 -1.20 14.01
C GLY A 172 -37.55 0.28 14.21
N ASP A 173 -38.51 1.10 14.62
CA ASP A 173 -38.32 2.54 14.90
C ASP A 173 -37.63 3.35 13.78
N GLY A 174 -37.87 2.97 12.51
CA GLY A 174 -37.26 3.62 11.35
C GLY A 174 -35.76 3.32 11.16
N ARG A 175 -35.23 2.36 11.89
CA ARG A 175 -33.83 1.93 11.80
C ARG A 175 -33.67 0.61 11.04
N HIS A 176 -32.50 0.42 10.48
CA HIS A 176 -32.11 -0.81 9.78
C HIS A 176 -30.65 -1.18 10.09
N TYR A 177 -30.26 -2.36 9.60
CA TYR A 177 -28.90 -2.87 9.79
C TYR A 177 -28.36 -3.54 8.54
N ALA A 178 -27.03 -3.66 8.49
CA ALA A 178 -26.29 -4.50 7.58
C ALA A 178 -25.15 -5.21 8.33
N LEU A 179 -25.02 -6.52 8.10
CA LEU A 179 -23.97 -7.37 8.64
C LEU A 179 -23.01 -7.75 7.51
N TRP A 180 -21.75 -7.41 7.69
CA TRP A 180 -20.66 -7.68 6.77
C TRP A 180 -19.65 -8.63 7.38
N GLU A 181 -19.01 -9.45 6.56
CA GLU A 181 -17.92 -10.33 6.96
C GLU A 181 -16.81 -10.34 5.92
N ASP A 182 -15.58 -10.07 6.36
CA ASP A 182 -14.39 -10.25 5.52
C ASP A 182 -13.78 -11.63 5.82
N PRO A 183 -13.79 -12.55 4.85
CA PRO A 183 -13.26 -13.90 5.05
C PRO A 183 -11.75 -13.94 5.24
N PHE A 184 -11.05 -12.88 4.81
CA PHE A 184 -9.60 -12.77 4.91
C PHE A 184 -9.18 -12.02 6.17
N ARG A 185 -8.04 -12.43 6.76
CA ARG A 185 -7.41 -11.64 7.81
C ARG A 185 -6.84 -10.37 7.22
N LYS A 186 -7.06 -9.25 7.90
CA LYS A 186 -6.49 -7.95 7.51
C LYS A 186 -6.06 -7.16 8.74
N PRO A 187 -5.05 -6.27 8.62
CA PRO A 187 -4.75 -5.28 9.65
C PRO A 187 -5.86 -4.22 9.74
N SER A 188 -5.87 -3.53 10.87
CA SER A 188 -6.88 -2.51 11.18
C SER A 188 -6.87 -1.30 10.24
N TYR A 189 -5.74 -0.99 9.62
CA TYR A 189 -5.66 0.15 8.70
C TYR A 189 -6.48 -0.05 7.41
N LEU A 190 -6.84 -1.30 7.07
CA LEU A 190 -7.68 -1.65 5.92
C LEU A 190 -9.18 -1.69 6.24
N PHE A 191 -9.55 -1.41 7.49
CA PHE A 191 -10.95 -1.34 7.89
C PHE A 191 -11.63 -0.14 7.23
N ALA A 192 -12.84 -0.36 6.69
CA ALA A 192 -13.68 0.71 6.17
C ALA A 192 -15.15 0.51 6.51
N LEU A 193 -15.83 1.65 6.67
CA LEU A 193 -17.27 1.79 6.85
C LEU A 193 -17.73 3.02 6.06
N VAL A 194 -18.84 2.87 5.34
CA VAL A 194 -19.54 3.98 4.70
C VAL A 194 -21.04 3.84 4.99
N ALA A 195 -21.67 4.95 5.38
CA ALA A 195 -23.14 4.99 5.53
C ALA A 195 -23.68 6.34 5.03
N GLY A 196 -24.69 6.30 4.16
CA GLY A 196 -25.19 7.56 3.61
C GLY A 196 -26.27 7.41 2.56
N GLN A 197 -26.61 8.57 1.95
CA GLN A 197 -27.47 8.66 0.80
C GLN A 197 -26.64 8.60 -0.49
N LEU A 198 -26.41 7.39 -0.96
CA LEU A 198 -25.57 7.14 -2.14
C LEU A 198 -26.38 6.39 -3.21
N VAL A 199 -25.99 6.61 -4.46
CA VAL A 199 -26.47 5.88 -5.64
C VAL A 199 -25.34 5.05 -6.23
N CYS A 200 -25.67 3.97 -6.94
CA CYS A 200 -24.70 2.97 -7.37
C CYS A 200 -24.79 2.70 -8.87
N GLU A 201 -23.66 2.73 -9.56
CA GLU A 201 -23.48 1.99 -10.81
C GLU A 201 -22.97 0.58 -10.46
N GLU A 202 -23.60 -0.46 -10.99
CA GLU A 202 -23.18 -1.84 -10.72
C GLU A 202 -23.07 -2.68 -11.99
N GLN A 203 -22.14 -3.62 -11.96
CA GLN A 203 -21.90 -4.56 -13.05
C GLN A 203 -21.46 -5.91 -12.50
N THR A 204 -21.96 -7.01 -13.09
CA THR A 204 -21.44 -8.34 -12.83
C THR A 204 -20.30 -8.64 -13.80
N LEU A 205 -19.19 -9.16 -13.27
CA LEU A 205 -18.03 -9.58 -14.05
C LEU A 205 -17.75 -11.06 -13.77
N ARG A 206 -17.50 -11.85 -14.82
CA ARG A 206 -17.02 -13.22 -14.68
C ARG A 206 -15.50 -13.22 -14.69
N VAL A 207 -14.86 -13.57 -13.56
CA VAL A 207 -13.41 -13.68 -13.40
C VAL A 207 -12.84 -14.94 -14.05
N GLN A 208 -11.50 -15.08 -14.11
CA GLN A 208 -10.82 -16.15 -14.85
C GLN A 208 -11.24 -17.57 -14.42
N SER A 209 -11.50 -17.80 -13.13
CA SER A 209 -12.01 -19.09 -12.63
C SER A 209 -13.44 -19.42 -13.07
N GLY A 210 -14.15 -18.46 -13.67
CA GLY A 210 -15.56 -18.57 -14.04
C GLY A 210 -16.53 -18.11 -12.96
N ARG A 211 -16.05 -17.69 -11.79
CA ARG A 211 -16.86 -17.12 -10.71
C ARG A 211 -17.40 -15.75 -11.12
N GLU A 212 -18.63 -15.45 -10.76
CA GLU A 212 -19.23 -14.13 -10.96
C GLU A 212 -18.97 -13.24 -9.74
N VAL A 213 -18.55 -12.02 -9.97
CA VAL A 213 -18.29 -11.00 -8.95
C VAL A 213 -19.08 -9.74 -9.25
N LEU A 214 -19.56 -9.08 -8.21
CA LEU A 214 -20.30 -7.84 -8.31
C LEU A 214 -19.36 -6.65 -8.13
N LEU A 215 -19.29 -5.78 -9.14
CA LEU A 215 -18.54 -4.53 -9.11
C LEU A 215 -19.50 -3.37 -8.89
N GLN A 216 -19.16 -2.45 -7.98
CA GLN A 216 -20.03 -1.33 -7.61
C GLN A 216 -19.23 -0.05 -7.46
N VAL A 217 -19.74 1.04 -8.05
CA VAL A 217 -19.23 2.40 -7.87
C VAL A 217 -20.32 3.24 -7.23
N TRP A 218 -20.11 3.64 -5.99
CA TRP A 218 -21.03 4.39 -5.15
C TRP A 218 -20.66 5.87 -5.13
N VAL A 219 -21.64 6.74 -5.41
CA VAL A 219 -21.45 8.19 -5.47
C VAL A 219 -22.65 8.89 -4.84
N GLU A 220 -22.50 10.16 -4.49
CA GLU A 220 -23.60 11.02 -4.11
C GLU A 220 -24.56 11.25 -5.29
N GLU A 221 -25.84 11.47 -4.99
CA GLU A 221 -26.86 11.76 -6.01
C GLU A 221 -26.45 12.90 -6.94
N GLY A 222 -26.77 12.76 -8.25
CA GLY A 222 -26.37 13.71 -9.29
C GLY A 222 -24.97 13.47 -9.88
N ASN A 223 -24.26 12.39 -9.48
CA ASN A 223 -22.96 12.02 -10.01
C ASN A 223 -22.91 10.68 -10.76
N LEU A 224 -24.05 9.97 -10.85
CA LEU A 224 -24.09 8.63 -11.45
C LEU A 224 -23.70 8.62 -12.94
N ASP A 225 -23.95 9.69 -13.67
CA ASP A 225 -23.59 9.87 -15.08
C ASP A 225 -22.08 10.11 -15.33
N LYS A 226 -21.25 10.11 -14.27
CA LYS A 226 -19.81 10.39 -14.31
C LYS A 226 -18.95 9.21 -13.86
N THR A 227 -19.53 8.04 -13.61
CA THR A 227 -18.87 6.87 -12.99
C THR A 227 -18.36 5.86 -14.00
N SER A 228 -18.87 5.87 -15.23
CA SER A 228 -18.63 4.81 -16.22
C SER A 228 -17.13 4.58 -16.51
N HIS A 229 -16.32 5.64 -16.56
CA HIS A 229 -14.89 5.50 -16.80
C HIS A 229 -14.17 4.80 -15.63
N ALA A 230 -14.58 5.07 -14.39
CA ALA A 230 -14.04 4.37 -13.21
C ALA A 230 -14.44 2.88 -13.21
N MET A 231 -15.68 2.55 -13.58
CA MET A 231 -16.13 1.17 -13.74
C MET A 231 -15.37 0.42 -14.84
N GLU A 232 -15.19 1.05 -16.01
CA GLU A 232 -14.39 0.47 -17.11
C GLU A 232 -12.93 0.27 -16.68
N SER A 233 -12.36 1.21 -15.96
CA SER A 233 -10.99 1.15 -15.44
C SER A 233 -10.81 -0.01 -14.46
N LEU A 234 -11.80 -0.22 -13.57
CA LEU A 234 -11.81 -1.36 -12.65
C LEU A 234 -11.86 -2.70 -13.40
N VAL A 235 -12.72 -2.84 -14.40
CA VAL A 235 -12.80 -4.06 -15.23
C VAL A 235 -11.47 -4.32 -15.93
N LYS A 236 -10.85 -3.31 -16.53
CA LYS A 236 -9.54 -3.43 -17.18
C LYS A 236 -8.45 -3.85 -16.19
N SER A 237 -8.45 -3.29 -14.98
CA SER A 237 -7.48 -3.60 -13.93
C SER A 237 -7.59 -5.06 -13.49
N ILE A 238 -8.81 -5.57 -13.27
CA ILE A 238 -9.07 -6.97 -12.94
C ILE A 238 -8.52 -7.89 -14.04
N ARG A 239 -8.86 -7.61 -15.31
CA ARG A 239 -8.41 -8.44 -16.45
C ARG A 239 -6.90 -8.45 -16.60
N TRP A 240 -6.27 -7.27 -16.48
CA TRP A 240 -4.82 -7.16 -16.59
C TRP A 240 -4.09 -7.93 -15.48
N ASP A 241 -4.60 -7.89 -14.26
CA ASP A 241 -4.00 -8.60 -13.13
C ASP A 241 -4.12 -10.12 -13.28
N GLU A 242 -5.28 -10.60 -13.74
CA GLU A 242 -5.49 -12.00 -14.10
C GLU A 242 -4.51 -12.46 -15.21
N GLU A 243 -4.36 -11.69 -16.28
CA GLU A 243 -3.50 -12.02 -17.41
C GLU A 243 -2.02 -11.90 -17.08
N ARG A 244 -1.64 -10.81 -16.41
CA ARG A 244 -0.25 -10.45 -16.18
C ARG A 244 0.38 -11.22 -15.02
N PHE A 245 -0.36 -11.40 -13.93
CA PHE A 245 0.13 -12.00 -12.69
C PHE A 245 -0.63 -13.25 -12.25
N GLY A 246 -1.74 -13.59 -12.90
CA GLY A 246 -2.57 -14.71 -12.48
C GLY A 246 -3.30 -14.45 -11.17
N LEU A 247 -3.52 -13.19 -10.83
CA LEU A 247 -4.13 -12.74 -9.57
C LEU A 247 -5.60 -12.40 -9.81
N GLU A 248 -6.48 -13.24 -9.28
CA GLU A 248 -7.92 -13.05 -9.40
C GLU A 248 -8.47 -12.24 -8.21
N LEU A 249 -9.56 -11.50 -8.42
CA LEU A 249 -10.31 -10.89 -7.33
C LEU A 249 -10.82 -11.99 -6.40
N ASP A 250 -10.47 -11.91 -5.12
CA ASP A 250 -10.69 -12.95 -4.12
C ASP A 250 -12.00 -12.79 -3.31
N LEU A 251 -12.77 -11.72 -3.56
CA LEU A 251 -14.07 -11.45 -2.96
C LEU A 251 -15.21 -11.62 -3.97
N ASP A 252 -16.43 -11.81 -3.50
CA ASP A 252 -17.63 -11.89 -4.36
C ASP A 252 -18.10 -10.50 -4.80
N ARG A 253 -17.53 -9.45 -4.20
CA ARG A 253 -17.88 -8.05 -4.45
C ARG A 253 -16.63 -7.16 -4.35
N PHE A 254 -16.62 -6.12 -5.18
CA PHE A 254 -15.64 -5.04 -5.07
C PHE A 254 -16.35 -3.70 -5.20
N MET A 255 -16.11 -2.82 -4.25
CA MET A 255 -16.80 -1.54 -4.13
C MET A 255 -15.79 -0.38 -4.19
N ILE A 256 -16.13 0.64 -4.96
CA ILE A 256 -15.49 1.95 -4.98
C ILE A 256 -16.51 2.95 -4.43
N VAL A 257 -16.10 3.82 -3.52
CA VAL A 257 -16.93 4.90 -2.99
C VAL A 257 -16.21 6.22 -3.19
N ALA A 258 -16.87 7.19 -3.81
CA ALA A 258 -16.33 8.54 -3.98
C ALA A 258 -16.79 9.46 -2.83
N VAL A 259 -15.85 10.20 -2.24
CA VAL A 259 -16.07 11.16 -1.17
C VAL A 259 -15.41 12.50 -1.49
N SER A 260 -16.08 13.61 -1.13
CA SER A 260 -15.59 14.96 -1.42
C SER A 260 -14.50 15.43 -0.46
N ASP A 261 -14.65 15.13 0.85
CA ASP A 261 -13.68 15.47 1.89
C ASP A 261 -12.84 14.24 2.22
N PHE A 262 -11.64 14.17 1.65
CA PHE A 262 -10.73 13.06 1.83
C PHE A 262 -9.28 13.52 1.81
N ASN A 263 -8.51 13.08 2.81
CA ASN A 263 -7.10 13.48 2.97
C ASN A 263 -6.15 12.83 1.96
N MET A 264 -6.57 11.72 1.34
CA MET A 264 -5.80 10.93 0.39
C MET A 264 -6.36 11.10 -1.03
N GLY A 265 -5.63 10.63 -2.03
CA GLY A 265 -6.16 10.46 -3.39
C GLY A 265 -7.19 9.34 -3.43
N ALA A 266 -6.81 8.19 -2.90
CA ALA A 266 -7.67 7.03 -2.69
C ALA A 266 -7.10 6.16 -1.56
N MET A 267 -7.82 5.09 -1.19
CA MET A 267 -7.44 4.14 -0.15
C MET A 267 -7.94 2.74 -0.49
N GLU A 268 -7.04 1.79 -0.43
CA GLU A 268 -7.24 0.38 -0.81
C GLU A 268 -8.00 -0.48 0.21
N ASN A 269 -8.81 0.05 1.10
CA ASN A 269 -9.56 -0.73 2.09
C ASN A 269 -10.16 -2.00 1.47
N LYS A 270 -9.88 -3.17 2.04
CA LYS A 270 -10.21 -4.48 1.45
C LYS A 270 -11.66 -4.59 0.99
N GLY A 271 -11.87 -4.66 -0.32
CA GLY A 271 -13.19 -4.79 -0.94
C GLY A 271 -14.08 -3.53 -0.91
N LEU A 272 -13.64 -2.45 -0.27
CA LEU A 272 -14.35 -1.18 -0.16
C LEU A 272 -13.36 -0.02 -0.28
N ASN A 273 -12.88 0.22 -1.48
CA ASN A 273 -11.95 1.33 -1.74
C ASN A 273 -12.68 2.66 -1.63
N ILE A 274 -12.04 3.64 -0.96
CA ILE A 274 -12.58 4.99 -0.80
C ILE A 274 -11.69 5.96 -1.58
N PHE A 275 -12.30 6.79 -2.41
CA PHE A 275 -11.64 7.69 -3.34
C PHE A 275 -12.05 9.13 -3.14
N ASN A 276 -11.13 10.06 -3.26
CA ASN A 276 -11.50 11.43 -3.56
C ASN A 276 -12.27 11.47 -4.89
N THR A 277 -13.36 12.23 -4.95
CA THR A 277 -14.22 12.38 -6.14
C THR A 277 -13.44 12.69 -7.41
N LYS A 278 -12.30 13.39 -7.30
CA LYS A 278 -11.39 13.72 -8.40
C LYS A 278 -10.91 12.49 -9.18
N TYR A 279 -10.79 11.32 -8.52
CA TYR A 279 -10.27 10.09 -9.11
C TYR A 279 -11.36 9.05 -9.44
N VAL A 280 -12.63 9.49 -9.44
CA VAL A 280 -13.78 8.66 -9.84
C VAL A 280 -14.64 9.36 -10.90
N LEU A 281 -14.91 10.66 -10.70
CA LEU A 281 -15.91 11.38 -11.48
C LEU A 281 -15.31 12.01 -12.75
N ALA A 282 -15.64 11.46 -13.91
CA ALA A 282 -15.29 12.02 -15.21
C ALA A 282 -16.52 12.65 -15.87
N ASN A 283 -16.60 13.98 -15.86
CA ASN A 283 -17.63 14.70 -16.62
C ASN A 283 -17.13 14.94 -18.06
N PRO A 284 -17.74 14.33 -19.11
CA PRO A 284 -17.26 14.41 -20.48
C PRO A 284 -17.21 15.83 -21.06
N ARG A 285 -17.90 16.80 -20.43
CA ARG A 285 -17.92 18.20 -20.90
C ARG A 285 -16.72 19.01 -20.42
N ILE A 286 -16.04 18.58 -19.35
CA ILE A 286 -14.97 19.36 -18.72
C ILE A 286 -13.73 18.54 -18.37
N ALA A 287 -13.83 17.21 -18.30
CA ALA A 287 -12.70 16.35 -18.00
C ALA A 287 -11.68 16.37 -19.14
N THR A 288 -10.40 16.48 -18.79
CA THR A 288 -9.28 16.44 -19.73
C THR A 288 -8.79 15.00 -19.92
N ASP A 289 -7.95 14.76 -20.94
CA ASP A 289 -7.28 13.46 -21.12
C ASP A 289 -6.47 13.06 -19.88
N ALA A 290 -5.88 14.06 -19.19
CA ALA A 290 -5.15 13.82 -17.95
C ALA A 290 -6.08 13.35 -16.80
N ASP A 291 -7.30 13.89 -16.70
CA ASP A 291 -8.28 13.43 -15.70
C ASP A 291 -8.67 11.97 -15.95
N TYR A 292 -8.95 11.61 -17.22
CA TYR A 292 -9.25 10.21 -17.58
C TYR A 292 -8.08 9.28 -17.29
N SER A 293 -6.86 9.67 -17.65
CA SER A 293 -5.66 8.88 -17.36
C SER A 293 -5.40 8.70 -15.86
N ASN A 294 -5.61 9.77 -15.08
CA ASN A 294 -5.45 9.71 -13.63
C ASN A 294 -6.50 8.79 -12.96
N ILE A 295 -7.77 8.86 -13.40
CA ILE A 295 -8.81 7.94 -12.90
C ILE A 295 -8.43 6.50 -13.19
N GLU A 296 -8.03 6.18 -14.44
CA GLU A 296 -7.62 4.82 -14.83
C GLU A 296 -6.44 4.34 -13.98
N SER A 297 -5.41 5.17 -13.79
CA SER A 297 -4.22 4.83 -13.03
C SER A 297 -4.52 4.62 -11.54
N VAL A 298 -5.29 5.52 -10.90
CA VAL A 298 -5.58 5.43 -9.45
C VAL A 298 -6.55 4.28 -9.17
N VAL A 299 -7.56 4.03 -10.02
CA VAL A 299 -8.43 2.85 -9.88
C VAL A 299 -7.63 1.56 -9.98
N ALA A 300 -6.67 1.49 -10.91
CA ALA A 300 -5.78 0.35 -11.03
C ALA A 300 -4.87 0.19 -9.81
N HIS A 301 -4.29 1.28 -9.32
CA HIS A 301 -3.44 1.30 -8.11
C HIS A 301 -4.17 0.69 -6.92
N GLU A 302 -5.36 1.19 -6.60
CA GLU A 302 -6.14 0.71 -5.45
C GLU A 302 -6.61 -0.75 -5.64
N TYR A 303 -6.99 -1.14 -6.86
CA TYR A 303 -7.32 -2.53 -7.14
C TYR A 303 -6.12 -3.46 -6.96
N PHE A 304 -4.93 -3.07 -7.43
CA PHE A 304 -3.73 -3.90 -7.34
C PHE A 304 -3.25 -4.09 -5.90
N HIS A 305 -3.55 -3.16 -5.02
CA HIS A 305 -3.34 -3.32 -3.60
C HIS A 305 -4.09 -4.52 -3.00
N ASN A 306 -5.15 -5.02 -3.64
CA ASN A 306 -5.88 -6.20 -3.16
C ASN A 306 -4.93 -7.38 -2.86
N TRP A 307 -3.87 -7.52 -3.67
CA TRP A 307 -2.80 -8.49 -3.48
C TRP A 307 -1.53 -7.87 -2.89
N THR A 308 -1.05 -6.76 -3.44
CA THR A 308 0.18 -6.10 -2.99
C THR A 308 -0.11 -5.00 -1.95
N GLY A 309 -0.43 -5.41 -0.75
CA GLY A 309 -0.81 -4.57 0.40
C GLY A 309 -1.84 -5.23 1.30
N ASN A 310 -2.87 -5.88 0.72
CA ASN A 310 -3.98 -6.47 1.49
C ASN A 310 -3.76 -7.96 1.78
N ARG A 311 -3.53 -8.80 0.77
CA ARG A 311 -3.23 -10.23 0.95
C ARG A 311 -1.83 -10.43 1.54
N VAL A 312 -0.85 -9.70 1.07
CA VAL A 312 0.47 -9.58 1.69
C VAL A 312 0.66 -8.14 2.12
N THR A 313 0.85 -7.90 3.41
CA THR A 313 0.92 -6.56 3.98
C THR A 313 2.26 -6.24 4.63
N CYS A 314 2.42 -5.03 5.15
CA CYS A 314 3.65 -4.55 5.79
C CYS A 314 3.74 -5.04 7.24
N ARG A 315 4.90 -5.54 7.66
CA ARG A 315 5.17 -5.90 9.06
C ARG A 315 5.11 -4.67 9.99
N ASP A 316 5.63 -3.56 9.51
CA ASP A 316 5.68 -2.28 10.22
C ASP A 316 5.68 -1.14 9.19
N TRP A 317 5.46 0.08 9.63
CA TRP A 317 5.33 1.22 8.72
C TRP A 317 6.63 1.64 8.03
N PHE A 318 7.78 1.15 8.48
CA PHE A 318 9.04 1.34 7.73
C PHE A 318 9.04 0.59 6.39
N GLN A 319 8.20 -0.45 6.27
CA GLN A 319 8.05 -1.25 5.06
C GLN A 319 7.05 -0.66 4.05
N LEU A 320 6.57 0.57 4.24
CA LEU A 320 5.50 1.18 3.44
C LEU A 320 5.72 1.04 1.92
N SER A 321 6.94 1.22 1.43
CA SER A 321 7.28 1.06 0.01
C SER A 321 7.12 -0.39 -0.50
N LEU A 322 7.05 -1.39 0.39
CA LEU A 322 6.74 -2.77 0.01
C LEU A 322 5.39 -2.87 -0.68
N LYS A 323 4.39 -2.13 -0.19
CA LYS A 323 3.09 -2.05 -0.85
C LYS A 323 3.04 -0.92 -1.88
N GLU A 324 3.45 0.29 -1.52
CA GLU A 324 3.31 1.46 -2.39
C GLU A 324 4.23 1.41 -3.61
N GLY A 325 5.52 1.19 -3.42
CA GLY A 325 6.47 1.11 -4.53
C GLY A 325 6.16 -0.03 -5.50
N LEU A 326 5.76 -1.20 -4.97
CA LEU A 326 5.37 -2.33 -5.81
C LEU A 326 4.06 -2.04 -6.57
N THR A 327 3.09 -1.41 -5.93
CA THR A 327 1.80 -1.11 -6.55
C THR A 327 1.89 0.03 -7.57
N VAL A 328 2.68 1.09 -7.31
CA VAL A 328 2.99 2.12 -8.31
C VAL A 328 3.70 1.52 -9.53
N PHE A 329 4.65 0.60 -9.33
CA PHE A 329 5.24 -0.13 -10.45
C PHE A 329 4.20 -0.87 -11.27
N ARG A 330 3.22 -1.52 -10.63
CA ARG A 330 2.17 -2.29 -11.30
C ARG A 330 1.20 -1.37 -12.05
N ASP A 331 0.76 -0.26 -11.46
CA ASP A 331 -0.13 0.71 -12.12
C ASP A 331 0.54 1.41 -13.31
N GLN A 332 1.84 1.72 -13.22
CA GLN A 332 2.62 2.27 -14.32
C GLN A 332 2.76 1.26 -15.48
N GLU A 333 3.00 -0.03 -15.20
CA GLU A 333 3.03 -1.10 -16.21
C GLU A 333 1.64 -1.32 -16.84
N PHE A 334 0.57 -1.29 -16.04
CA PHE A 334 -0.80 -1.34 -16.51
C PHE A 334 -1.14 -0.17 -17.44
N SER A 335 -0.93 1.06 -17.00
CA SER A 335 -1.19 2.27 -17.80
C SER A 335 -0.40 2.25 -19.11
N ALA A 336 0.87 1.77 -19.07
CA ALA A 336 1.68 1.61 -20.27
C ALA A 336 1.12 0.55 -21.23
N ASP A 337 0.59 -0.58 -20.72
CA ASP A 337 -0.05 -1.62 -21.54
C ASP A 337 -1.39 -1.13 -22.12
N MET A 338 -2.16 -0.32 -21.39
CA MET A 338 -3.42 0.29 -21.87
C MET A 338 -3.22 1.27 -23.03
N MET A 339 -2.02 1.84 -23.18
CA MET A 339 -1.69 2.68 -24.35
C MET A 339 -1.67 1.89 -25.69
N GLY A 340 -1.72 0.56 -25.66
CA GLY A 340 -1.94 -0.33 -26.82
C GLY A 340 -0.85 -0.33 -27.90
N SER A 341 0.28 0.40 -27.71
CA SER A 341 1.37 0.47 -28.67
C SER A 341 2.73 0.68 -28.03
N ALA A 342 3.81 0.33 -28.76
CA ALA A 342 5.18 0.57 -28.28
C ALA A 342 5.49 2.06 -28.08
N SER A 343 4.97 2.93 -28.95
CA SER A 343 5.11 4.38 -28.81
C SER A 343 4.31 4.92 -27.62
N GLY A 344 3.08 4.44 -27.39
CA GLY A 344 2.29 4.78 -26.23
C GLY A 344 2.98 4.40 -24.92
N ARG A 345 3.52 3.18 -24.82
CA ARG A 345 4.36 2.76 -23.68
C ARG A 345 5.55 3.69 -23.45
N ALA A 346 6.20 4.16 -24.52
CA ALA A 346 7.32 5.09 -24.40
C ALA A 346 6.87 6.47 -23.90
N VAL A 347 5.72 6.95 -24.33
CA VAL A 347 5.12 8.21 -23.83
C VAL A 347 4.81 8.12 -22.34
N LYS A 348 4.12 7.06 -21.91
CA LYS A 348 3.84 6.84 -20.47
C LYS A 348 5.13 6.79 -19.65
N ARG A 349 6.18 6.11 -20.15
CA ARG A 349 7.47 6.08 -19.47
C ARG A 349 8.13 7.46 -19.36
N ILE A 350 7.97 8.33 -20.35
CA ILE A 350 8.46 9.72 -20.30
C ILE A 350 7.73 10.50 -19.21
N GLU A 351 6.43 10.29 -19.05
CA GLU A 351 5.62 10.93 -17.99
C GLU A 351 6.08 10.49 -16.60
N ASP A 352 6.25 9.19 -16.36
CA ASP A 352 6.76 8.66 -15.09
C ASP A 352 8.14 9.23 -14.75
N VAL A 353 9.04 9.27 -15.73
CA VAL A 353 10.40 9.84 -15.56
C VAL A 353 10.37 11.34 -15.31
N ARG A 354 9.39 12.08 -15.86
CA ARG A 354 9.22 13.50 -15.56
C ARG A 354 8.90 13.72 -14.08
N VAL A 355 7.96 12.97 -13.51
CA VAL A 355 7.63 13.05 -12.08
C VAL A 355 8.85 12.72 -11.24
N LEU A 356 9.53 11.62 -11.53
CA LEU A 356 10.74 11.20 -10.83
C LEU A 356 11.80 12.32 -10.83
N ARG A 357 12.12 12.87 -12.00
CA ARG A 357 13.17 13.87 -12.13
C ARG A 357 12.79 15.26 -11.64
N ALA A 358 11.55 15.68 -11.84
CA ALA A 358 11.11 17.02 -11.47
C ALA A 358 10.79 17.16 -9.97
N ALA A 359 10.39 16.08 -9.32
CA ALA A 359 9.92 16.14 -7.95
C ALA A 359 10.69 15.19 -6.99
N GLN A 360 10.89 13.93 -7.33
CA GLN A 360 11.56 12.98 -6.42
C GLN A 360 13.08 13.23 -6.32
N PHE A 361 13.78 13.56 -7.39
CA PHE A 361 15.22 13.90 -7.32
C PHE A 361 15.48 15.11 -6.43
N PRO A 362 14.70 16.22 -6.50
CA PRO A 362 14.80 17.29 -5.53
C PRO A 362 14.52 16.86 -4.08
N GLU A 363 13.53 16.00 -3.85
CA GLU A 363 13.25 15.43 -2.51
C GLU A 363 14.46 14.63 -2.00
N ASP A 364 15.07 13.81 -2.84
CA ASP A 364 16.23 12.96 -2.52
C ASP A 364 17.53 13.75 -2.32
N ALA A 365 17.57 15.02 -2.74
CA ALA A 365 18.70 15.95 -2.58
C ALA A 365 18.43 17.03 -1.52
N GLY A 366 17.24 17.05 -0.93
CA GLY A 366 16.78 18.05 0.02
C GLY A 366 17.06 17.68 1.49
N PRO A 367 16.68 18.57 2.42
CA PRO A 367 16.88 18.35 3.85
C PRO A 367 16.01 17.24 4.44
N MET A 368 14.95 16.84 3.74
CA MET A 368 14.05 15.77 4.12
C MET A 368 14.36 14.45 3.39
N ALA A 369 15.49 14.35 2.70
CA ALA A 369 15.90 13.13 2.02
C ALA A 369 15.96 11.95 2.99
N HIS A 370 15.37 10.83 2.59
CA HIS A 370 15.31 9.60 3.37
C HIS A 370 15.42 8.37 2.47
N PRO A 371 15.81 7.20 3.00
CA PRO A 371 15.77 5.96 2.24
C PRO A 371 14.34 5.56 1.81
N VAL A 372 14.24 4.70 0.80
CA VAL A 372 12.97 4.04 0.40
C VAL A 372 12.36 3.25 1.57
N ARG A 373 13.22 2.67 2.41
CA ARG A 373 12.86 2.12 3.72
C ARG A 373 13.48 3.01 4.79
N PRO A 374 12.73 3.96 5.39
CA PRO A 374 13.25 4.88 6.40
C PRO A 374 13.77 4.15 7.64
N ASP A 375 14.67 4.78 8.38
CA ASP A 375 15.22 4.24 9.62
C ASP A 375 14.52 4.76 10.89
N SER A 376 13.85 5.91 10.79
CA SER A 376 13.10 6.49 11.90
C SER A 376 11.99 7.43 11.40
N TYR A 377 10.94 7.62 12.20
CA TYR A 377 9.92 8.65 11.99
C TYR A 377 9.38 9.14 13.33
N VAL A 378 8.83 10.36 13.34
CA VAL A 378 8.07 10.93 14.46
C VAL A 378 6.58 10.79 14.16
N GLU A 379 6.17 11.10 12.92
CA GLU A 379 4.80 11.00 12.43
C GLU A 379 4.80 10.25 11.11
N ILE A 380 4.14 9.09 11.08
CA ILE A 380 4.16 8.19 9.92
C ILE A 380 3.55 8.82 8.66
N ASN A 381 2.51 9.66 8.82
CA ASN A 381 1.86 10.31 7.68
C ASN A 381 2.81 11.22 6.87
N ASN A 382 3.96 11.62 7.44
CA ASN A 382 4.99 12.37 6.73
C ASN A 382 5.82 11.52 5.75
N PHE A 383 5.67 10.19 5.77
CA PHE A 383 6.41 9.29 4.87
C PHE A 383 5.62 8.83 3.63
N TYR A 384 4.44 9.38 3.39
CA TYR A 384 3.72 9.21 2.12
C TYR A 384 4.35 10.16 1.07
N THR A 385 5.59 9.86 0.69
CA THR A 385 6.49 10.73 -0.09
C THR A 385 6.75 10.15 -1.48
N LEU A 386 7.22 11.00 -2.40
CA LEU A 386 7.64 10.55 -3.74
C LEU A 386 8.81 9.54 -3.68
N THR A 387 9.61 9.58 -2.64
CA THR A 387 10.67 8.57 -2.42
C THR A 387 10.08 7.19 -2.14
N ILE A 388 9.05 7.10 -1.31
CA ILE A 388 8.37 5.84 -0.99
C ILE A 388 7.64 5.29 -2.23
N TYR A 389 6.92 6.13 -2.96
CA TYR A 389 6.09 5.77 -4.11
C TYR A 389 6.90 5.65 -5.40
N GLU A 390 7.43 6.77 -5.91
CA GLU A 390 8.05 6.84 -7.24
C GLU A 390 9.45 6.22 -7.27
N LYS A 391 10.33 6.55 -6.32
CA LYS A 391 11.64 5.88 -6.24
C LYS A 391 11.46 4.41 -5.85
N GLY A 392 10.51 4.09 -4.97
CA GLY A 392 10.14 2.72 -4.65
C GLY A 392 9.77 1.92 -5.90
N SER A 393 8.93 2.48 -6.77
CA SER A 393 8.54 1.84 -8.04
C SER A 393 9.72 1.63 -8.97
N GLU A 394 10.66 2.59 -9.04
CA GLU A 394 11.87 2.47 -9.85
C GLU A 394 12.83 1.39 -9.31
N VAL A 395 12.89 1.21 -7.99
CA VAL A 395 13.64 0.10 -7.37
C VAL A 395 13.06 -1.25 -7.79
N VAL A 396 11.73 -1.39 -7.78
CA VAL A 396 11.05 -2.59 -8.28
C VAL A 396 11.28 -2.77 -9.79
N ARG A 397 11.19 -1.70 -10.58
CA ARG A 397 11.46 -1.70 -12.02
C ARG A 397 12.87 -2.15 -12.35
N MET A 398 13.87 -1.73 -11.56
CA MET A 398 15.25 -2.22 -11.71
C MET A 398 15.34 -3.74 -11.48
N MET A 399 14.64 -4.30 -10.49
CA MET A 399 14.59 -5.76 -10.29
C MET A 399 14.01 -6.46 -11.52
N GLN A 400 12.89 -5.97 -12.08
CA GLN A 400 12.34 -6.52 -13.31
C GLN A 400 13.33 -6.40 -14.49
N THR A 401 14.05 -5.29 -14.58
CA THR A 401 15.08 -5.10 -15.62
C THR A 401 16.22 -6.12 -15.48
N LEU A 402 16.62 -6.43 -14.25
CA LEU A 402 17.68 -7.40 -13.96
C LEU A 402 17.26 -8.85 -14.25
N LEU A 403 16.04 -9.19 -13.87
CA LEU A 403 15.52 -10.56 -13.92
C LEU A 403 14.82 -10.87 -15.26
N GLY A 404 14.42 -9.84 -16.01
CA GLY A 404 13.51 -9.95 -17.14
C GLY A 404 12.07 -10.14 -16.68
N ARG A 405 11.11 -10.00 -17.59
CA ARG A 405 9.67 -10.12 -17.27
C ARG A 405 9.31 -11.50 -16.70
N GLU A 406 9.83 -12.57 -17.29
CA GLU A 406 9.57 -13.95 -16.83
C GLU A 406 10.19 -14.23 -15.46
N GLY A 407 11.43 -13.79 -15.23
CA GLY A 407 12.09 -13.93 -13.94
C GLY A 407 11.39 -13.13 -12.84
N PHE A 408 10.95 -11.92 -13.14
CA PHE A 408 10.16 -11.12 -12.21
C PHE A 408 8.81 -11.79 -11.87
N ARG A 409 8.11 -12.35 -12.88
CA ARG A 409 6.87 -13.10 -12.67
C ARG A 409 7.10 -14.31 -11.74
N LYS A 410 8.17 -15.10 -11.95
CA LYS A 410 8.53 -16.19 -11.03
C LYS A 410 8.78 -15.70 -9.61
N GLY A 411 9.41 -14.54 -9.46
CA GLY A 411 9.62 -13.90 -8.16
C GLY A 411 8.31 -13.51 -7.49
N MET A 412 7.37 -12.92 -8.22
CA MET A 412 6.02 -12.57 -7.74
C MET A 412 5.24 -13.82 -7.31
N ASP A 413 5.24 -14.87 -8.13
CA ASP A 413 4.57 -16.14 -7.80
C ASP A 413 5.13 -16.74 -6.50
N LEU A 414 6.45 -16.70 -6.31
CA LEU A 414 7.10 -17.19 -5.10
C LEU A 414 6.78 -16.30 -3.88
N TYR A 415 6.76 -14.98 -4.08
CA TYR A 415 6.40 -14.02 -3.04
C TYR A 415 4.99 -14.27 -2.48
N PHE A 416 3.99 -14.40 -3.36
CA PHE A 416 2.64 -14.72 -2.92
C PHE A 416 2.51 -16.13 -2.33
N SER A 417 3.16 -17.12 -2.92
CA SER A 417 3.15 -18.49 -2.40
C SER A 417 3.74 -18.59 -0.98
N ARG A 418 4.75 -17.78 -0.65
CA ARG A 418 5.39 -17.77 0.67
C ARG A 418 4.64 -16.96 1.71
N HIS A 419 4.03 -15.85 1.28
CA HIS A 419 3.66 -14.77 2.18
C HIS A 419 2.18 -14.39 2.15
N ASP A 420 1.35 -15.12 1.42
CA ASP A 420 -0.10 -14.89 1.41
C ASP A 420 -0.67 -14.95 2.85
N GLY A 421 -1.42 -13.92 3.24
CA GLY A 421 -1.97 -13.77 4.58
C GLY A 421 -0.96 -13.38 5.66
N GLN A 422 0.22 -12.88 5.28
CA GLN A 422 1.29 -12.46 6.20
C GLN A 422 1.61 -10.97 6.09
N ALA A 423 2.20 -10.45 7.16
CA ALA A 423 2.79 -9.12 7.24
C ALA A 423 4.32 -9.24 7.18
N VAL A 424 4.95 -8.70 6.14
CA VAL A 424 6.34 -8.97 5.79
C VAL A 424 7.15 -7.71 5.49
N THR A 425 8.41 -7.87 5.09
CA THR A 425 9.39 -6.79 4.90
C THR A 425 9.80 -6.65 3.43
N CYS A 426 10.42 -5.52 3.09
CA CYS A 426 11.07 -5.33 1.79
C CYS A 426 12.15 -6.40 1.52
N ASP A 427 12.81 -6.92 2.57
CA ASP A 427 13.80 -7.98 2.44
C ASP A 427 13.18 -9.32 2.04
N ASP A 428 11.97 -9.64 2.52
CA ASP A 428 11.22 -10.85 2.13
C ASP A 428 10.86 -10.80 0.64
N PHE A 429 10.43 -9.65 0.14
CA PHE A 429 10.18 -9.45 -1.29
C PHE A 429 11.46 -9.62 -2.12
N ARG A 430 12.56 -8.96 -1.72
CA ARG A 430 13.86 -9.10 -2.39
C ARG A 430 14.36 -10.54 -2.37
N ALA A 431 14.18 -11.27 -1.25
CA ALA A 431 14.55 -12.68 -1.12
C ALA A 431 13.75 -13.56 -2.08
N ALA A 432 12.42 -13.36 -2.20
CA ALA A 432 11.60 -14.10 -3.16
C ALA A 432 12.08 -13.88 -4.60
N MET A 433 12.43 -12.64 -4.98
CA MET A 433 12.98 -12.32 -6.30
C MET A 433 14.34 -12.99 -6.54
N SER A 434 15.21 -12.99 -5.54
CA SER A 434 16.52 -13.63 -5.56
C SER A 434 16.41 -15.14 -5.74
N ASP A 435 15.64 -15.79 -4.88
CA ASP A 435 15.52 -17.25 -4.79
C ASP A 435 14.86 -17.85 -6.03
N ALA A 436 13.77 -17.24 -6.52
CA ALA A 436 13.05 -17.71 -7.70
C ALA A 436 13.91 -17.71 -8.97
N ASN A 437 15.00 -16.93 -8.97
CA ASN A 437 15.86 -16.75 -10.13
C ASN A 437 17.31 -17.25 -9.92
N GLY A 438 17.63 -17.76 -8.72
CA GLY A 438 18.99 -18.16 -8.37
C GLY A 438 20.00 -17.02 -8.53
N ARG A 439 19.59 -15.77 -8.27
CA ARG A 439 20.38 -14.56 -8.50
C ARG A 439 20.64 -13.82 -7.20
N ASP A 440 21.91 -13.55 -6.89
CA ASP A 440 22.26 -12.75 -5.72
C ASP A 440 21.81 -11.29 -5.89
N LEU A 441 20.89 -10.86 -5.02
CA LEU A 441 20.40 -9.49 -4.88
C LEU A 441 20.78 -8.88 -3.53
N SER A 442 21.79 -9.41 -2.83
CA SER A 442 22.21 -8.91 -1.51
C SER A 442 22.66 -7.45 -1.55
N GLN A 443 23.48 -7.07 -2.54
CA GLN A 443 23.89 -5.68 -2.73
C GLN A 443 22.73 -4.75 -3.14
N PHE A 444 21.67 -5.30 -3.74
CA PHE A 444 20.49 -4.55 -4.16
C PHE A 444 19.71 -3.97 -2.96
N GLU A 445 19.88 -4.54 -1.76
CA GLU A 445 19.31 -4.03 -0.50
C GLU A 445 19.65 -2.54 -0.27
N ARG A 446 20.79 -2.08 -0.74
CA ARG A 446 21.23 -0.69 -0.60
C ARG A 446 20.26 0.32 -1.23
N TRP A 447 19.47 -0.07 -2.21
CA TRP A 447 18.40 0.77 -2.76
C TRP A 447 17.28 1.05 -1.75
N TYR A 448 17.09 0.15 -0.78
CA TYR A 448 16.13 0.34 0.30
C TYR A 448 16.72 1.11 1.49
N SER A 449 18.00 0.96 1.77
CA SER A 449 18.64 1.49 2.99
C SER A 449 19.43 2.77 2.81
N GLN A 450 19.78 3.16 1.57
CA GLN A 450 20.51 4.39 1.30
C GLN A 450 19.65 5.43 0.57
N ALA A 451 19.60 6.66 1.14
CA ALA A 451 19.03 7.84 0.49
C ALA A 451 19.97 8.43 -0.57
N GLY A 452 19.46 9.34 -1.36
CA GLY A 452 20.21 10.07 -2.37
C GLY A 452 20.22 9.41 -3.74
N THR A 453 20.42 10.23 -4.76
CA THR A 453 20.44 9.82 -6.17
C THR A 453 21.88 9.58 -6.63
N PRO A 454 22.27 8.33 -6.96
CA PRO A 454 23.62 8.05 -7.44
C PRO A 454 23.89 8.72 -8.79
N ARG A 455 25.14 9.10 -8.99
CA ARG A 455 25.65 9.66 -10.25
C ARG A 455 26.65 8.70 -10.86
N VAL A 456 26.51 8.43 -12.15
CA VAL A 456 27.46 7.60 -12.92
C VAL A 456 28.20 8.50 -13.91
N GLN A 457 29.51 8.61 -13.74
CA GLN A 457 30.39 9.27 -14.70
C GLN A 457 30.95 8.20 -15.64
N VAL A 458 30.85 8.44 -16.94
CA VAL A 458 31.32 7.52 -17.98
C VAL A 458 32.40 8.19 -18.79
N THR A 459 33.56 7.54 -18.93
CA THR A 459 34.61 7.92 -19.88
C THR A 459 34.85 6.77 -20.86
N SER A 460 35.28 7.07 -22.07
CA SER A 460 35.47 6.07 -23.09
C SER A 460 36.81 6.18 -23.77
N HIS A 461 37.33 5.04 -24.24
CA HIS A 461 38.56 4.95 -25.02
C HIS A 461 38.42 3.87 -26.09
N TYR A 462 38.81 4.19 -27.32
CA TYR A 462 38.88 3.23 -28.43
C TYR A 462 40.36 2.88 -28.73
N ASP A 463 40.67 1.60 -28.68
CA ASP A 463 41.96 1.06 -29.12
C ASP A 463 41.80 0.43 -30.51
N ALA A 464 42.31 1.11 -31.52
CA ALA A 464 42.20 0.68 -32.91
C ALA A 464 43.04 -0.59 -33.24
N ALA A 465 44.12 -0.82 -32.51
CA ALA A 465 44.97 -1.99 -32.70
C ALA A 465 44.34 -3.26 -32.13
N ALA A 466 43.73 -3.14 -30.95
CA ALA A 466 42.98 -4.22 -30.30
C ALA A 466 41.53 -4.33 -30.79
N GLN A 467 41.04 -3.34 -31.54
CA GLN A 467 39.63 -3.21 -31.94
C GLN A 467 38.66 -3.28 -30.75
N THR A 468 39.03 -2.66 -29.65
CA THR A 468 38.26 -2.61 -28.42
C THR A 468 37.79 -1.22 -28.10
N TYR A 469 36.56 -1.11 -27.53
CA TYR A 469 36.00 0.12 -27.02
C TYR A 469 35.78 -0.01 -25.52
N THR A 470 36.56 0.69 -24.72
CA THR A 470 36.54 0.63 -23.27
C THR A 470 35.65 1.72 -22.69
N LEU A 471 34.67 1.35 -21.84
CA LEU A 471 33.89 2.26 -21.02
C LEU A 471 34.36 2.14 -19.57
N THR A 472 34.78 3.25 -19.01
CA THR A 472 35.08 3.36 -17.56
C THR A 472 33.91 4.08 -16.89
N MET A 473 33.23 3.37 -15.98
CA MET A 473 32.09 3.91 -15.23
C MET A 473 32.46 4.08 -13.77
N THR A 474 32.25 5.28 -13.24
CA THR A 474 32.50 5.60 -11.83
C THR A 474 31.22 6.09 -11.21
N GLN A 475 30.77 5.45 -10.12
CA GLN A 475 29.59 5.89 -9.39
C GLN A 475 29.95 6.65 -8.12
N THR A 476 29.15 7.66 -7.82
CA THR A 476 29.19 8.42 -6.57
C THR A 476 27.75 8.65 -6.11
N CYS A 477 27.54 8.80 -4.79
CA CYS A 477 26.26 9.24 -4.25
C CYS A 477 26.55 10.35 -3.23
N PRO A 478 25.89 11.53 -3.33
CA PRO A 478 26.10 12.62 -2.38
C PRO A 478 25.71 12.23 -0.96
N PRO A 479 26.31 12.84 0.07
CA PRO A 479 25.82 12.75 1.45
C PRO A 479 24.36 13.23 1.54
N THR A 480 23.61 12.63 2.45
CA THR A 480 22.23 13.03 2.79
C THR A 480 22.07 13.07 4.31
N PRO A 481 21.03 13.71 4.86
CA PRO A 481 20.83 13.76 6.30
C PRO A 481 20.96 12.39 6.97
N GLY A 482 21.81 12.26 7.98
CA GLY A 482 22.09 11.02 8.69
C GLY A 482 22.92 9.98 7.93
N GLN A 483 23.35 10.25 6.68
CA GLN A 483 24.11 9.32 5.84
C GLN A 483 25.25 10.01 5.09
N ASP A 484 26.33 10.34 5.79
CA ASP A 484 27.49 11.01 5.21
C ASP A 484 28.31 10.11 4.28
N ASN A 485 28.36 8.82 4.56
CA ASN A 485 29.11 7.84 3.80
C ASN A 485 28.18 6.91 3.02
N LYS A 486 28.36 6.84 1.70
CA LYS A 486 27.57 6.02 0.79
C LYS A 486 28.38 4.84 0.27
N LEU A 487 27.77 3.66 0.31
CA LEU A 487 28.30 2.45 -0.33
C LEU A 487 27.91 2.42 -1.81
N PRO A 488 28.68 1.74 -2.69
CA PRO A 488 28.33 1.62 -4.10
C PRO A 488 27.02 0.87 -4.28
N MET A 489 26.14 1.41 -5.14
CA MET A 489 24.85 0.83 -5.48
C MET A 489 24.98 -0.27 -6.54
N HIS A 490 24.03 -1.18 -6.59
CA HIS A 490 23.87 -2.14 -7.68
C HIS A 490 23.09 -1.47 -8.83
N ILE A 491 23.81 -0.94 -9.84
CA ILE A 491 23.20 -0.17 -10.92
C ILE A 491 23.25 -0.96 -12.22
N PRO A 492 22.09 -1.35 -12.81
CA PRO A 492 22.05 -1.93 -14.15
C PRO A 492 22.27 -0.84 -15.21
N VAL A 493 23.22 -1.06 -16.12
CA VAL A 493 23.50 -0.15 -17.23
C VAL A 493 23.32 -0.92 -18.55
N ALA A 494 22.42 -0.45 -19.41
CA ALA A 494 22.27 -0.97 -20.76
C ALA A 494 23.22 -0.23 -21.70
N VAL A 495 24.04 -0.96 -22.45
CA VAL A 495 25.01 -0.42 -23.41
C VAL A 495 24.71 -0.96 -24.80
N GLY A 496 24.89 -0.15 -25.83
CA GLY A 496 24.76 -0.55 -27.23
C GLY A 496 25.72 0.26 -28.09
N LEU A 497 26.35 -0.41 -29.07
CA LEU A 497 27.14 0.22 -30.14
C LEU A 497 26.28 0.32 -31.39
N LEU A 498 26.32 1.47 -32.04
CA LEU A 498 25.64 1.72 -33.31
C LEU A 498 26.67 1.99 -34.40
N ASP A 499 26.42 1.51 -35.61
CA ASP A 499 27.16 1.90 -36.79
C ASP A 499 26.77 3.31 -37.31
N ALA A 500 27.43 3.78 -38.34
CA ALA A 500 27.16 5.08 -38.95
C ALA A 500 25.73 5.19 -39.55
N GLN A 501 25.06 4.09 -39.77
CA GLN A 501 23.68 4.00 -40.29
C GLN A 501 22.66 3.82 -39.16
N GLY A 502 23.11 3.76 -37.91
CA GLY A 502 22.24 3.59 -36.74
C GLY A 502 21.85 2.14 -36.44
N ASN A 503 22.43 1.15 -37.12
CA ASN A 503 22.19 -0.26 -36.81
C ASN A 503 22.99 -0.70 -35.59
N VAL A 504 22.41 -1.61 -34.82
CA VAL A 504 23.08 -2.17 -33.61
C VAL A 504 24.23 -3.08 -34.08
N VAL A 505 25.45 -2.76 -33.67
CA VAL A 505 26.65 -3.58 -33.88
C VAL A 505 26.67 -4.69 -32.82
N ALA A 506 26.80 -5.95 -33.29
CA ALA A 506 27.00 -7.08 -32.37
C ALA A 506 28.40 -6.97 -31.74
N SER A 507 28.46 -7.03 -30.43
CA SER A 507 29.71 -6.91 -29.66
C SER A 507 29.77 -7.93 -28.54
N ASN A 508 30.97 -8.37 -28.17
CA ASN A 508 31.22 -9.18 -26.97
C ASN A 508 31.49 -8.24 -25.80
N LEU A 509 30.92 -8.58 -24.66
CA LEU A 509 31.14 -7.87 -23.41
C LEU A 509 32.26 -8.57 -22.62
N TYR A 510 33.33 -7.83 -22.34
CA TYR A 510 34.45 -8.27 -21.49
C TYR A 510 34.39 -7.50 -20.17
N GLY A 511 34.33 -8.18 -19.04
CA GLY A 511 34.34 -7.56 -17.71
C GLY A 511 35.17 -8.38 -16.74
N PRO A 512 35.37 -7.91 -15.50
CA PRO A 512 36.15 -8.62 -14.49
C PRO A 512 35.66 -10.05 -14.18
N GLN A 513 34.44 -10.38 -14.59
CA GLN A 513 33.83 -11.72 -14.37
C GLN A 513 33.84 -12.63 -15.62
N GLY A 514 34.60 -12.26 -16.68
CA GLY A 514 34.73 -13.05 -17.90
C GLY A 514 33.87 -12.57 -19.07
N THR A 515 33.91 -13.32 -20.19
CA THR A 515 33.19 -13.02 -21.42
C THR A 515 31.71 -13.38 -21.29
N SER A 516 30.83 -12.42 -21.60
CA SER A 516 29.40 -12.71 -21.76
C SER A 516 29.08 -12.97 -23.26
N PRO A 517 28.18 -13.92 -23.59
CA PRO A 517 27.83 -14.16 -24.99
C PRO A 517 27.22 -12.94 -25.66
N VAL A 518 27.35 -12.84 -26.97
CA VAL A 518 26.84 -11.76 -27.82
C VAL A 518 25.38 -11.45 -27.52
N LEU A 519 25.10 -10.33 -26.86
CA LEU A 519 23.78 -9.81 -26.69
C LEU A 519 23.61 -8.60 -27.62
N LYS A 520 22.50 -8.51 -28.36
CA LYS A 520 22.18 -7.34 -29.21
C LYS A 520 22.13 -6.02 -28.40
N ARG A 521 21.98 -6.12 -27.07
CA ARG A 521 22.07 -5.00 -26.10
C ARG A 521 22.64 -5.55 -24.80
N PRO A 522 23.97 -5.60 -24.62
CA PRO A 522 24.57 -6.07 -23.38
C PRO A 522 24.20 -5.16 -22.20
N ARG A 523 23.89 -5.77 -21.06
CA ARG A 523 23.64 -5.06 -19.81
C ARG A 523 24.84 -5.25 -18.89
N CYS A 524 25.44 -4.15 -18.45
CA CYS A 524 26.53 -4.14 -17.49
C CYS A 524 25.99 -3.89 -16.08
N MET A 525 26.64 -4.49 -15.08
CA MET A 525 26.33 -4.28 -13.68
C MET A 525 27.44 -3.49 -13.01
N LEU A 526 27.10 -2.36 -12.44
CA LEU A 526 28.04 -1.55 -11.68
C LEU A 526 27.95 -1.94 -10.20
N HIS A 527 28.79 -2.89 -9.76
CA HIS A 527 28.86 -3.39 -8.38
C HIS A 527 29.91 -2.66 -7.50
N GLN A 528 30.85 -1.94 -8.13
CA GLN A 528 31.98 -1.27 -7.49
C GLN A 528 32.00 0.22 -7.84
N ARG A 529 32.86 0.99 -7.17
CA ARG A 529 33.05 2.42 -7.47
C ARG A 529 33.59 2.68 -8.88
N ARG A 530 34.31 1.72 -9.49
CA ARG A 530 34.83 1.80 -10.87
C ARG A 530 34.60 0.50 -11.61
N TRP A 531 34.21 0.59 -12.85
CA TRP A 531 34.07 -0.51 -13.79
C TRP A 531 34.78 -0.19 -15.11
N TYR A 532 35.39 -1.21 -15.70
CA TYR A 532 36.01 -1.15 -17.02
C TYR A 532 35.27 -2.10 -17.93
N TRP A 533 34.92 -1.65 -19.11
CA TRP A 533 34.35 -2.45 -20.19
C TRP A 533 35.22 -2.26 -21.43
N SER A 534 35.71 -3.34 -22.02
CA SER A 534 36.53 -3.33 -23.23
C SER A 534 36.01 -4.28 -24.28
#